data_cc29f77293ed96e78be981dee392fe0f
#
_entry.id   cc29f77293ed96e78be981dee392fe0f
#
_cell.length_a   1.000
_cell.length_b   1.000
_cell.length_c   1.000
_cell.angle_alpha   90.00
_cell.angle_beta   90.00
_cell.angle_gamma   90.00
#
_symmetry.space_group_name_H-M   'P 1'
#
loop_
_entity.id
_entity.type
_entity.pdbx_description
1 polymer ?
#
loop_
_entity_poly.entity_id
_entity_poly.type
_entity_poly.pdbx_seq_one_letter_code
_entity_poly.pdbx_strand_id
1 'polypeptide(L)'
;SNIRDPAPNTHCMMVPSPAGAKSPASAGAKRHSPVPLLHAEQKRAKQDGSCGAGDDEQPIDVGRTPEAQFQAVIQALQDEALESPGIPMVARKMLADGARPWLKNVTNDGLHDLQKRILGQIRETFTSIASGMDTNIEDRRRDVKTKTSELSDLEAQLQDAFRLLAQADAQLEVRKERQLKAEEQVNGSQETDKAFKARQREGAKDMQVLQNELKHCASVFEEGLKPLVEGTCPIEDQKKLCGKFMKELKKLGPDSALLVALPMVLEKKTEERKSFDLIVLDGVKDVLDKTMEAFESKLNAAKEAADGVKQEADVHTASSIKLYSDLDDEIREVRVAEELCKDRKAAIVSLEKQTEDCRNLLGASAKSSEA
;
A
#
# COMPACT_ATOMS: atom_id res chain seq x y z
N SER A 1 27.55 -47.89 -22.33
CA SER A 1 26.62 -46.76 -22.39
C SER A 1 26.58 -46.08 -21.02
N ASN A 2 27.49 -45.11 -20.87
CA ASN A 2 27.61 -44.29 -19.68
C ASN A 2 26.65 -43.09 -19.80
N ILE A 3 25.57 -43.06 -19.03
CA ILE A 3 24.74 -41.91 -18.83
C ILE A 3 25.23 -41.25 -17.52
N ARG A 4 25.90 -40.10 -17.66
CA ARG A 4 26.27 -39.22 -16.56
C ARG A 4 25.07 -38.33 -16.27
N ASP A 5 24.51 -38.41 -15.04
CA ASP A 5 23.57 -37.46 -14.49
C ASP A 5 24.29 -36.13 -14.19
N PRO A 6 23.71 -34.97 -14.58
CA PRO A 6 24.24 -33.67 -14.17
C PRO A 6 23.81 -33.36 -12.72
N ALA A 7 24.80 -33.00 -11.92
CA ALA A 7 24.61 -32.51 -10.55
C ALA A 7 23.73 -31.23 -10.50
N PRO A 8 22.86 -31.07 -9.49
CA PRO A 8 22.08 -29.86 -9.32
C PRO A 8 22.99 -28.71 -8.85
N ASN A 9 22.98 -27.67 -9.65
CA ASN A 9 23.65 -26.39 -9.41
C ASN A 9 22.91 -25.62 -8.29
N THR A 10 23.34 -25.78 -7.06
CA THR A 10 22.85 -24.95 -5.93
C THR A 10 23.47 -23.55 -6.03
N HIS A 11 22.78 -22.66 -6.74
CA HIS A 11 23.03 -21.23 -6.68
C HIS A 11 22.55 -20.73 -5.31
N CYS A 12 23.51 -20.62 -4.39
CA CYS A 12 23.34 -19.93 -3.11
C CYS A 12 23.19 -18.44 -3.42
N MET A 13 21.95 -17.96 -3.56
CA MET A 13 21.67 -16.51 -3.57
C MET A 13 21.95 -15.97 -2.18
N MET A 14 23.09 -15.33 -2.02
CA MET A 14 23.38 -14.44 -0.91
C MET A 14 22.38 -13.26 -0.96
N VAL A 15 21.42 -13.27 -0.06
CA VAL A 15 20.57 -12.12 0.24
C VAL A 15 21.46 -11.15 1.04
N PRO A 16 21.67 -9.90 0.58
CA PRO A 16 22.39 -8.91 1.37
C PRO A 16 21.57 -8.53 2.59
N SER A 17 22.17 -8.64 3.77
CA SER A 17 21.64 -8.09 5.00
C SER A 17 21.43 -6.58 4.86
N PRO A 18 20.24 -6.06 5.17
CA PRO A 18 20.07 -4.62 5.29
C PRO A 18 20.79 -4.13 6.55
N ALA A 19 21.80 -3.29 6.32
CA ALA A 19 22.49 -2.55 7.35
C ALA A 19 21.51 -1.66 8.12
N GLY A 20 21.56 -1.76 9.44
CA GLY A 20 21.29 -0.76 10.46
C GLY A 20 20.27 0.35 10.12
N ALA A 21 18.98 0.08 10.21
CA ALA A 21 17.97 1.13 10.34
C ALA A 21 17.89 1.54 11.83
N LYS A 22 18.45 2.71 12.12
CA LYS A 22 18.26 3.42 13.40
C LYS A 22 16.77 3.68 13.57
N SER A 23 16.20 3.24 14.69
CA SER A 23 14.86 3.58 15.13
C SER A 23 14.68 5.10 15.15
N PRO A 24 13.69 5.66 14.44
CA PRO A 24 13.27 7.02 14.70
C PRO A 24 12.41 7.03 15.96
N ALA A 25 12.80 7.94 16.87
CA ALA A 25 12.09 8.25 18.08
C ALA A 25 10.61 8.50 17.83
N SER A 26 9.80 7.95 18.73
CA SER A 26 8.38 8.25 18.94
C SER A 26 8.11 9.75 18.85
N ALA A 27 7.69 10.22 17.67
CA ALA A 27 7.09 11.53 17.50
C ALA A 27 5.57 11.33 17.54
N GLY A 28 4.95 11.97 18.52
CA GLY A 28 3.55 11.84 18.86
C GLY A 28 2.62 11.93 17.66
N ALA A 29 1.80 10.93 17.53
CA ALA A 29 0.66 10.91 16.64
C ALA A 29 -0.29 12.05 17.03
N LYS A 30 -0.20 13.18 16.35
CA LYS A 30 -1.27 14.16 16.31
C LYS A 30 -2.43 13.48 15.61
N ARG A 31 -3.42 13.10 16.43
CA ARG A 31 -4.74 12.72 15.96
C ARG A 31 -5.25 13.86 15.08
N HIS A 32 -5.26 13.66 13.78
CA HIS A 32 -6.04 14.49 12.89
C HIS A 32 -7.51 14.25 13.25
N SER A 33 -8.08 15.22 13.92
CA SER A 33 -9.52 15.33 14.07
C SER A 33 -10.16 15.27 12.69
N PRO A 34 -11.28 14.54 12.52
CA PRO A 34 -12.02 14.57 11.27
C PRO A 34 -12.43 16.01 11.00
N VAL A 35 -12.09 16.50 9.81
CA VAL A 35 -12.57 17.75 9.26
C VAL A 35 -14.10 17.72 9.37
N PRO A 36 -14.73 18.68 10.05
CA PRO A 36 -16.18 18.74 10.05
C PRO A 36 -16.63 18.98 8.61
N LEU A 37 -17.44 18.06 8.10
CA LEU A 37 -18.27 18.30 6.94
C LEU A 37 -18.98 19.64 7.17
N LEU A 38 -18.53 20.64 6.44
CA LEU A 38 -19.29 21.88 6.26
C LEU A 38 -20.63 21.47 5.63
N HIS A 39 -21.62 21.23 6.50
CA HIS A 39 -23.00 21.40 6.13
C HIS A 39 -23.14 22.89 5.75
N ALA A 40 -22.90 23.17 4.47
CA ALA A 40 -23.45 24.37 3.87
C ALA A 40 -24.96 24.20 4.00
N GLU A 41 -25.51 24.79 5.08
CA GLU A 41 -26.92 25.10 5.12
C GLU A 41 -27.25 25.90 3.86
N GLN A 42 -27.76 25.20 2.86
CA GLN A 42 -28.54 25.81 1.80
C GLN A 42 -29.76 26.43 2.50
N LYS A 43 -29.62 27.66 2.99
CA LYS A 43 -30.74 28.55 3.11
C LYS A 43 -31.31 28.72 1.71
N ARG A 44 -32.20 27.78 1.33
CA ARG A 44 -33.15 28.01 0.26
C ARG A 44 -33.93 29.26 0.66
N ALA A 45 -33.50 30.41 0.14
CA ALA A 45 -34.36 31.53 -0.03
C ALA A 45 -35.52 31.03 -0.90
N LYS A 46 -36.66 30.76 -0.28
CA LYS A 46 -37.89 30.65 -0.97
C LYS A 46 -38.16 32.05 -1.57
N GLN A 47 -37.66 32.28 -2.74
CA GLN A 47 -38.20 33.30 -3.63
C GLN A 47 -39.39 32.62 -4.32
N ASP A 48 -40.55 32.82 -3.68
CA ASP A 48 -41.83 32.67 -4.34
C ASP A 48 -41.88 33.72 -5.44
N GLY A 49 -41.26 33.38 -6.57
CA GLY A 49 -41.43 34.10 -7.82
C GLY A 49 -42.74 33.66 -8.41
N SER A 50 -43.81 34.27 -7.96
CA SER A 50 -45.03 34.33 -8.72
C SER A 50 -44.70 34.99 -10.06
N CYS A 51 -44.53 34.14 -11.13
CA CYS A 51 -44.57 34.58 -12.49
C CYS A 51 -46.04 34.98 -12.77
N GLY A 52 -46.41 36.13 -12.33
CA GLY A 52 -47.55 36.82 -12.89
C GLY A 52 -47.20 37.13 -14.33
N ALA A 53 -47.90 36.47 -15.27
CA ALA A 53 -48.04 36.95 -16.63
C ALA A 53 -48.83 38.25 -16.56
N GLY A 54 -48.10 39.33 -16.27
CA GLY A 54 -48.57 40.69 -16.50
C GLY A 54 -47.94 41.12 -17.79
N ASP A 55 -48.75 41.23 -18.83
CA ASP A 55 -48.46 42.08 -19.97
C ASP A 55 -48.36 43.53 -19.46
N ASP A 56 -47.25 43.81 -18.76
CA ASP A 56 -46.81 45.18 -18.55
C ASP A 56 -46.13 45.63 -19.88
N GLU A 57 -46.93 45.94 -20.85
CA GLU A 57 -46.55 46.99 -21.79
C GLU A 57 -46.21 48.23 -20.96
N GLN A 58 -44.93 48.34 -20.60
CA GLN A 58 -44.42 49.61 -20.07
C GLN A 58 -44.76 50.69 -21.10
N PRO A 59 -45.50 51.72 -20.72
CA PRO A 59 -45.82 52.78 -21.63
C PRO A 59 -44.49 53.36 -22.15
N ILE A 60 -44.26 53.22 -23.44
CA ILE A 60 -43.16 53.90 -24.11
C ILE A 60 -43.21 55.33 -23.66
N ASP A 61 -42.13 55.78 -23.02
CA ASP A 61 -41.99 57.12 -22.46
C ASP A 61 -42.30 58.17 -23.54
N VAL A 62 -43.53 58.61 -23.55
CA VAL A 62 -44.08 59.57 -24.53
C VAL A 62 -43.53 60.96 -24.29
N GLY A 63 -42.58 61.16 -23.35
CA GLY A 63 -41.99 62.43 -22.96
C GLY A 63 -40.86 62.95 -23.86
N ARG A 64 -40.37 62.15 -24.82
CA ARG A 64 -39.33 62.60 -25.75
C ARG A 64 -39.95 63.48 -26.86
N THR A 65 -39.38 64.65 -27.03
CA THR A 65 -39.75 65.49 -28.14
C THR A 65 -39.54 64.80 -29.49
N PRO A 66 -40.32 65.06 -30.54
CA PRO A 66 -40.15 64.42 -31.85
C PRO A 66 -38.70 64.55 -32.38
N GLU A 67 -38.01 65.60 -32.04
CA GLU A 67 -36.62 65.84 -32.43
C GLU A 67 -35.68 64.89 -31.69
N ALA A 68 -35.91 64.61 -30.39
CA ALA A 68 -35.12 63.64 -29.62
C ALA A 68 -35.32 62.21 -30.10
N GLN A 69 -36.53 61.83 -30.48
CA GLN A 69 -36.84 60.53 -31.07
C GLN A 69 -36.13 60.39 -32.44
N PHE A 70 -36.18 61.42 -33.25
CA PHE A 70 -35.48 61.39 -34.56
C PHE A 70 -33.94 61.30 -34.40
N GLN A 71 -33.35 62.04 -33.46
CA GLN A 71 -31.94 61.93 -33.19
C GLN A 71 -31.58 60.50 -32.67
N ALA A 72 -32.40 59.88 -31.89
CA ALA A 72 -32.19 58.48 -31.42
C ALA A 72 -32.23 57.49 -32.62
N VAL A 73 -33.12 57.67 -33.57
CA VAL A 73 -33.16 56.84 -34.80
C VAL A 73 -31.86 57.01 -35.63
N ILE A 74 -31.42 58.26 -35.83
CA ILE A 74 -30.19 58.56 -36.57
C ILE A 74 -28.98 57.98 -35.87
N GLN A 75 -28.93 58.11 -34.55
CA GLN A 75 -27.83 57.54 -33.77
C GLN A 75 -27.80 55.99 -33.87
N ALA A 76 -28.97 55.35 -33.74
CA ALA A 76 -29.03 53.90 -33.85
C ALA A 76 -28.70 53.39 -35.26
N LEU A 77 -28.97 54.13 -36.34
CA LEU A 77 -28.54 53.79 -37.70
C LEU A 77 -27.01 53.93 -37.87
N GLN A 78 -26.37 54.78 -37.08
CA GLN A 78 -24.91 55.01 -37.10
C GLN A 78 -24.17 54.19 -36.09
N ASP A 79 -24.86 53.45 -35.23
CA ASP A 79 -24.22 52.59 -34.19
C ASP A 79 -23.53 51.39 -34.84
N GLU A 80 -22.21 51.29 -34.65
CA GLU A 80 -21.40 50.19 -35.18
C GLU A 80 -21.65 48.87 -34.44
N ALA A 81 -22.11 48.93 -33.17
CA ALA A 81 -22.45 47.78 -32.39
C ALA A 81 -23.73 47.05 -32.86
N LEU A 82 -24.60 47.73 -33.60
CA LEU A 82 -25.82 47.13 -34.14
C LEU A 82 -25.54 46.44 -35.48
N GLU A 83 -25.27 45.15 -35.43
CA GLU A 83 -25.13 44.33 -36.66
C GLU A 83 -26.46 44.15 -37.37
N SER A 84 -26.51 44.41 -38.65
CA SER A 84 -27.69 44.18 -39.50
C SER A 84 -27.36 43.19 -40.62
N PRO A 85 -27.90 41.97 -40.57
CA PRO A 85 -27.70 41.00 -41.65
C PRO A 85 -28.28 41.58 -42.96
N GLY A 86 -27.41 41.79 -43.95
CA GLY A 86 -27.77 42.26 -45.27
C GLY A 86 -27.74 43.76 -45.53
N ILE A 87 -27.54 44.59 -44.53
CA ILE A 87 -27.39 46.04 -44.74
C ILE A 87 -26.01 46.54 -44.18
N PRO A 88 -25.03 46.77 -45.05
CA PRO A 88 -23.72 47.22 -44.66
C PRO A 88 -23.75 48.53 -43.87
N MET A 89 -22.85 48.70 -42.93
CA MET A 89 -22.69 49.91 -42.10
C MET A 89 -22.66 51.19 -42.94
N VAL A 90 -21.99 51.16 -44.11
CA VAL A 90 -21.91 52.27 -45.01
C VAL A 90 -23.31 52.68 -45.52
N ALA A 91 -24.15 51.69 -45.86
CA ALA A 91 -25.53 51.95 -46.31
C ALA A 91 -26.40 52.53 -45.19
N ARG A 92 -26.19 52.07 -43.93
CA ARG A 92 -26.88 52.60 -42.73
C ARG A 92 -26.46 54.06 -42.48
N LYS A 93 -25.16 54.39 -42.58
CA LYS A 93 -24.65 55.77 -42.44
C LYS A 93 -25.24 56.66 -43.58
N MET A 94 -25.28 56.18 -44.79
CA MET A 94 -25.91 56.91 -45.91
C MET A 94 -27.42 57.15 -45.67
N LEU A 95 -28.16 56.18 -45.13
CA LEU A 95 -29.56 56.36 -44.75
C LEU A 95 -29.71 57.41 -43.65
N ALA A 96 -28.84 57.36 -42.61
CA ALA A 96 -28.83 58.32 -41.53
C ALA A 96 -28.58 59.74 -42.02
N ASP A 97 -27.53 59.94 -42.88
CA ASP A 97 -27.20 61.23 -43.44
C ASP A 97 -28.25 61.73 -44.39
N GLY A 98 -28.85 60.89 -45.23
CA GLY A 98 -29.93 61.23 -46.10
C GLY A 98 -31.24 61.55 -45.37
N ALA A 99 -31.49 60.91 -44.23
CA ALA A 99 -32.69 61.15 -43.44
C ALA A 99 -32.68 62.51 -42.71
N ARG A 100 -31.49 63.01 -42.31
CA ARG A 100 -31.34 64.30 -41.56
C ARG A 100 -32.04 65.50 -42.18
N PRO A 101 -31.79 65.87 -43.48
CA PRO A 101 -32.42 67.04 -44.08
C PRO A 101 -33.90 66.87 -44.40
N TRP A 102 -34.33 65.64 -44.62
CA TRP A 102 -35.68 65.32 -45.17
C TRP A 102 -36.74 65.04 -44.15
N LEU A 103 -36.34 64.54 -42.96
CA LEU A 103 -37.29 64.11 -41.91
C LEU A 103 -37.45 65.13 -40.78
N LYS A 104 -36.62 66.18 -40.73
CA LYS A 104 -36.63 67.18 -39.66
C LYS A 104 -37.96 67.96 -39.51
N ASN A 105 -38.80 68.08 -40.60
CA ASN A 105 -40.02 68.85 -40.64
C ASN A 105 -41.22 68.08 -41.21
N VAL A 106 -41.30 66.82 -40.99
CA VAL A 106 -42.36 65.97 -41.58
C VAL A 106 -43.64 65.99 -40.71
N THR A 107 -44.72 66.52 -41.26
CA THR A 107 -46.09 66.29 -40.85
C THR A 107 -46.68 65.18 -41.73
N ASN A 108 -47.52 64.27 -41.14
CA ASN A 108 -48.01 63.04 -41.85
C ASN A 108 -48.75 63.31 -43.12
N ASP A 109 -49.25 64.51 -43.38
CA ASP A 109 -50.18 64.83 -44.50
C ASP A 109 -49.52 65.32 -45.80
N GLY A 110 -48.18 65.34 -45.89
CA GLY A 110 -47.52 65.89 -47.09
C GLY A 110 -46.21 65.24 -47.51
N LEU A 111 -46.01 63.91 -47.17
CA LEU A 111 -44.83 63.19 -47.54
C LEU A 111 -44.69 62.98 -49.05
N HIS A 112 -43.57 63.55 -49.62
CA HIS A 112 -43.16 63.26 -50.99
C HIS A 112 -42.75 61.79 -51.15
N ASP A 113 -42.91 61.19 -52.32
CA ASP A 113 -42.66 59.75 -52.58
C ASP A 113 -41.15 59.34 -52.20
N LEU A 114 -40.23 60.23 -52.38
CA LEU A 114 -38.84 60.01 -51.94
C LEU A 114 -38.70 59.85 -50.41
N GLN A 115 -39.49 60.67 -49.63
CA GLN A 115 -39.51 60.59 -48.18
C GLN A 115 -40.14 59.30 -47.71
N LYS A 116 -41.23 58.83 -48.39
CA LYS A 116 -41.87 57.55 -48.10
C LYS A 116 -40.89 56.36 -48.34
N ARG A 117 -40.07 56.41 -49.39
CA ARG A 117 -39.04 55.40 -49.68
C ARG A 117 -37.95 55.38 -48.64
N ILE A 118 -37.44 56.52 -48.18
CA ILE A 118 -36.42 56.61 -47.13
C ILE A 118 -36.99 56.07 -45.85
N LEU A 119 -38.17 56.41 -45.41
CA LEU A 119 -38.84 55.86 -44.20
C LEU A 119 -39.08 54.37 -44.34
N GLY A 120 -39.47 53.88 -45.52
CA GLY A 120 -39.57 52.42 -45.79
C GLY A 120 -38.24 51.72 -45.57
N GLN A 121 -37.16 52.22 -46.14
CA GLN A 121 -35.83 51.63 -45.96
C GLN A 121 -35.32 51.72 -44.52
N ILE A 122 -35.57 52.81 -43.79
CA ILE A 122 -35.28 52.91 -42.38
C ILE A 122 -36.05 51.84 -41.59
N ARG A 123 -37.34 51.68 -41.84
CA ARG A 123 -38.17 50.65 -41.18
C ARG A 123 -37.68 49.22 -41.48
N GLU A 124 -37.36 48.91 -42.73
CA GLU A 124 -36.81 47.63 -43.15
C GLU A 124 -35.44 47.37 -42.44
N THR A 125 -34.59 48.39 -42.32
CA THR A 125 -33.32 48.30 -41.61
C THR A 125 -33.52 47.97 -40.17
N PHE A 126 -34.39 48.67 -39.45
CA PHE A 126 -34.68 48.34 -38.03
C PHE A 126 -35.35 47.00 -37.87
N THR A 127 -36.27 46.59 -38.76
CA THR A 127 -36.84 45.25 -38.72
C THR A 127 -35.78 44.18 -38.90
N SER A 128 -34.81 44.37 -39.82
CA SER A 128 -33.68 43.46 -40.03
C SER A 128 -32.76 43.42 -38.83
N ILE A 129 -32.45 44.56 -38.21
CA ILE A 129 -31.64 44.63 -36.99
C ILE A 129 -32.36 43.87 -35.85
N ALA A 130 -33.63 44.17 -35.61
CA ALA A 130 -34.41 43.51 -34.57
C ALA A 130 -34.46 41.97 -34.76
N SER A 131 -34.76 41.51 -35.99
CA SER A 131 -34.71 40.08 -36.29
C SER A 131 -33.32 39.43 -36.09
N GLY A 132 -32.26 40.14 -36.43
CA GLY A 132 -30.90 39.69 -36.17
C GLY A 132 -30.58 39.60 -34.66
N MET A 133 -31.02 40.60 -33.90
CA MET A 133 -30.87 40.59 -32.42
C MET A 133 -31.67 39.44 -31.80
N ASP A 134 -32.91 39.23 -32.21
CA ASP A 134 -33.73 38.13 -31.73
C ASP A 134 -33.08 36.77 -31.99
N THR A 135 -32.52 36.59 -33.18
CA THR A 135 -31.77 35.36 -33.53
C THR A 135 -30.55 35.18 -32.63
N ASN A 136 -29.78 36.22 -32.44
CA ASN A 136 -28.60 36.21 -31.56
C ASN A 136 -28.98 35.89 -30.09
N ILE A 137 -30.07 36.46 -29.60
CA ILE A 137 -30.60 36.20 -28.25
C ILE A 137 -31.01 34.73 -28.11
N GLU A 138 -31.73 34.18 -29.07
CA GLU A 138 -32.14 32.77 -29.04
C GLU A 138 -30.94 31.81 -29.14
N ASP A 139 -29.93 32.12 -29.95
CA ASP A 139 -28.73 31.33 -30.03
C ASP A 139 -27.93 31.37 -28.71
N ARG A 140 -27.76 32.55 -28.10
CA ARG A 140 -27.11 32.69 -26.78
C ARG A 140 -27.90 31.97 -25.69
N ARG A 141 -29.25 32.05 -25.69
CA ARG A 141 -30.09 31.29 -24.73
C ARG A 141 -29.90 29.79 -24.87
N ARG A 142 -29.77 29.30 -26.10
CA ARG A 142 -29.49 27.90 -26.39
C ARG A 142 -28.13 27.48 -25.87
N ASP A 143 -27.09 28.28 -26.10
CA ASP A 143 -25.75 28.06 -25.62
C ASP A 143 -25.67 28.04 -24.10
N VAL A 144 -26.28 29.01 -23.41
CA VAL A 144 -26.36 29.04 -21.94
C VAL A 144 -27.04 27.79 -21.40
N LYS A 145 -28.18 27.37 -22.00
CA LYS A 145 -28.87 26.15 -21.59
C LYS A 145 -28.01 24.90 -21.75
N THR A 146 -27.30 24.78 -22.87
CA THR A 146 -26.39 23.68 -23.13
C THR A 146 -25.24 23.64 -22.11
N LYS A 147 -24.58 24.79 -21.87
CA LYS A 147 -23.50 24.90 -20.90
C LYS A 147 -23.96 24.67 -19.47
N THR A 148 -25.20 25.06 -19.14
CA THR A 148 -25.75 24.77 -17.79
C THR A 148 -25.99 23.26 -17.62
N SER A 149 -26.44 22.56 -18.65
CA SER A 149 -26.56 21.10 -18.63
C SER A 149 -25.20 20.43 -18.50
N GLU A 150 -24.22 20.85 -19.31
CA GLU A 150 -22.83 20.35 -19.23
C GLU A 150 -22.23 20.55 -17.81
N LEU A 151 -22.46 21.70 -17.20
CA LEU A 151 -22.01 21.96 -15.83
C LEU A 151 -22.64 21.01 -14.82
N SER A 152 -23.95 20.80 -14.92
CA SER A 152 -24.68 19.88 -14.03
C SER A 152 -24.16 18.45 -14.16
N ASP A 153 -23.86 18.01 -15.40
CA ASP A 153 -23.31 16.68 -15.66
C ASP A 153 -21.88 16.54 -15.11
N LEU A 154 -21.04 17.57 -15.24
CA LEU A 154 -19.70 17.60 -14.68
C LEU A 154 -19.72 17.58 -13.13
N GLU A 155 -20.64 18.33 -12.51
CA GLU A 155 -20.82 18.32 -11.06
C GLU A 155 -21.27 16.96 -10.54
N ALA A 156 -22.15 16.26 -11.25
CA ALA A 156 -22.56 14.89 -10.93
C ALA A 156 -21.38 13.90 -11.07
N GLN A 157 -20.59 14.01 -12.14
CA GLN A 157 -19.39 13.19 -12.33
C GLN A 157 -18.36 13.43 -11.25
N LEU A 158 -18.16 14.68 -10.84
CA LEU A 158 -17.25 15.05 -9.76
C LEU A 158 -17.69 14.45 -8.43
N GLN A 159 -18.97 14.50 -8.11
CA GLN A 159 -19.52 13.89 -6.91
C GLN A 159 -19.33 12.36 -6.89
N ASP A 160 -19.57 11.69 -8.02
CA ASP A 160 -19.33 10.25 -8.16
C ASP A 160 -17.84 9.92 -8.04
N ALA A 161 -16.94 10.73 -8.58
CA ALA A 161 -15.49 10.55 -8.46
C ALA A 161 -15.03 10.65 -7.01
N PHE A 162 -15.56 11.59 -6.23
CA PHE A 162 -15.28 11.69 -4.79
C PHE A 162 -15.78 10.46 -4.02
N ARG A 163 -16.97 9.95 -4.35
CA ARG A 163 -17.50 8.74 -3.74
C ARG A 163 -16.62 7.52 -4.04
N LEU A 164 -16.15 7.39 -5.28
CA LEU A 164 -15.26 6.31 -5.68
C LEU A 164 -13.86 6.42 -5.03
N LEU A 165 -13.36 7.65 -4.82
CA LEU A 165 -12.12 7.86 -4.08
C LEU A 165 -12.28 7.44 -2.62
N ALA A 166 -13.34 7.83 -1.95
CA ALA A 166 -13.60 7.43 -0.57
C ALA A 166 -13.69 5.91 -0.40
N GLN A 167 -14.29 5.21 -1.37
CA GLN A 167 -14.31 3.74 -1.38
C GLN A 167 -12.91 3.14 -1.58
N ALA A 168 -12.11 3.71 -2.48
CA ALA A 168 -10.74 3.25 -2.74
C ALA A 168 -9.83 3.49 -1.51
N ASP A 169 -9.94 4.65 -0.86
CA ASP A 169 -9.19 4.95 0.38
C ASP A 169 -9.58 3.97 1.51
N ALA A 170 -10.87 3.67 1.68
CA ALA A 170 -11.32 2.68 2.66
C ALA A 170 -10.77 1.26 2.37
N GLN A 171 -10.74 0.86 1.09
CA GLN A 171 -10.14 -0.42 0.70
C GLN A 171 -8.63 -0.44 0.93
N LEU A 172 -7.93 0.65 0.67
CA LEU A 172 -6.51 0.79 0.93
C LEU A 172 -6.19 0.60 2.42
N GLU A 173 -6.95 1.21 3.31
CA GLU A 173 -6.75 1.06 4.76
C GLU A 173 -6.97 -0.40 5.21
N VAL A 174 -7.98 -1.09 4.70
CA VAL A 174 -8.21 -2.52 5.00
C VAL A 174 -7.03 -3.38 4.51
N ARG A 175 -6.47 -3.10 3.33
CA ARG A 175 -5.31 -3.83 2.80
C ARG A 175 -4.05 -3.56 3.60
N LYS A 176 -3.80 -2.33 4.01
CA LYS A 176 -2.68 -1.98 4.92
C LYS A 176 -2.77 -2.71 6.25
N GLU A 177 -3.97 -2.81 6.82
CA GLU A 177 -4.18 -3.58 8.04
C GLU A 177 -3.86 -5.08 7.86
N ARG A 178 -4.22 -5.66 6.69
CA ARG A 178 -3.88 -7.06 6.37
C ARG A 178 -2.37 -7.24 6.19
N GLN A 179 -1.71 -6.33 5.48
CA GLN A 179 -0.25 -6.34 5.35
C GLN A 179 0.43 -6.32 6.72
N LEU A 180 -0.01 -5.45 7.62
CA LEU A 180 0.57 -5.33 8.97
C LEU A 180 0.40 -6.63 9.77
N LYS A 181 -0.76 -7.28 9.68
CA LYS A 181 -0.99 -8.60 10.29
C LYS A 181 -0.10 -9.70 9.68
N ALA A 182 0.11 -9.68 8.37
CA ALA A 182 1.01 -10.63 7.71
C ALA A 182 2.47 -10.38 8.13
N GLU A 183 2.91 -9.14 8.27
CA GLU A 183 4.22 -8.77 8.81
C GLU A 183 4.42 -9.27 10.25
N GLU A 184 3.42 -9.12 11.12
CA GLU A 184 3.46 -9.64 12.49
C GLU A 184 3.60 -11.16 12.50
N GLN A 185 2.89 -11.88 11.62
CA GLN A 185 2.99 -13.34 11.50
C GLN A 185 4.37 -13.78 11.04
N VAL A 186 4.95 -13.11 10.04
CA VAL A 186 6.31 -13.37 9.56
C VAL A 186 7.33 -13.11 10.67
N ASN A 187 7.21 -12.01 11.42
CA ASN A 187 8.09 -11.71 12.53
C ASN A 187 8.00 -12.78 13.64
N GLY A 188 6.80 -13.23 13.99
CA GLY A 188 6.59 -14.33 14.94
C GLY A 188 7.20 -15.65 14.45
N SER A 189 7.10 -15.93 13.15
CA SER A 189 7.73 -17.09 12.52
C SER A 189 9.26 -17.02 12.61
N GLN A 190 9.87 -15.85 12.37
CA GLN A 190 11.33 -15.65 12.49
C GLN A 190 11.84 -15.87 13.91
N GLU A 191 11.08 -15.44 14.92
CA GLU A 191 11.45 -15.71 16.33
C GLU A 191 11.39 -17.22 16.65
N THR A 192 10.40 -17.91 16.12
CA THR A 192 10.29 -19.38 16.25
C THR A 192 11.48 -20.09 15.58
N ASP A 193 11.87 -19.65 14.37
CA ASP A 193 13.07 -20.16 13.69
C ASP A 193 14.34 -19.98 14.51
N LYS A 194 14.53 -18.84 15.18
CA LYS A 194 15.65 -18.59 16.08
C LYS A 194 15.64 -19.56 17.27
N ALA A 195 14.45 -19.82 17.82
CA ALA A 195 14.29 -20.75 18.93
C ALA A 195 14.63 -22.20 18.50
N PHE A 196 14.22 -22.66 17.32
CA PHE A 196 14.60 -23.98 16.81
C PHE A 196 16.11 -24.08 16.60
N LYS A 197 16.77 -23.08 16.00
CA LYS A 197 18.21 -23.07 15.82
C LYS A 197 18.97 -23.11 17.15
N ALA A 198 18.45 -22.45 18.19
CA ALA A 198 19.03 -22.50 19.53
C ALA A 198 18.91 -23.91 20.14
N ARG A 199 17.73 -24.53 20.07
CA ARG A 199 17.47 -25.91 20.57
C ARG A 199 18.35 -26.94 19.83
N GLN A 200 18.51 -26.83 18.50
CA GLN A 200 19.40 -27.69 17.71
C GLN A 200 20.87 -27.57 18.15
N ARG A 201 21.35 -26.34 18.41
CA ARG A 201 22.74 -26.12 18.87
C ARG A 201 22.95 -26.70 20.27
N GLU A 202 21.98 -26.55 21.14
CA GLU A 202 22.03 -27.13 22.51
C GLU A 202 22.05 -28.66 22.44
N GLY A 203 21.12 -29.28 21.72
CA GLY A 203 21.10 -30.73 21.53
C GLY A 203 22.38 -31.30 20.90
N ALA A 204 22.99 -30.56 19.96
CA ALA A 204 24.26 -30.96 19.39
C ALA A 204 25.41 -30.94 20.41
N LYS A 205 25.45 -29.96 21.32
CA LYS A 205 26.42 -29.88 22.42
C LYS A 205 26.22 -31.03 23.39
N ASP A 206 24.99 -31.32 23.76
CA ASP A 206 24.69 -32.42 24.71
C ASP A 206 25.08 -33.78 24.12
N MET A 207 24.79 -34.03 22.85
CA MET A 207 25.24 -35.24 22.16
C MET A 207 26.77 -35.33 22.12
N GLN A 208 27.47 -34.22 21.89
CA GLN A 208 28.94 -34.18 21.90
C GLN A 208 29.51 -34.53 23.27
N VAL A 209 28.94 -34.02 24.35
CA VAL A 209 29.31 -34.34 25.72
C VAL A 209 29.15 -35.83 25.99
N LEU A 210 27.96 -36.37 25.67
CA LEU A 210 27.67 -37.81 25.86
C LEU A 210 28.58 -38.71 25.02
N GLN A 211 28.91 -38.33 23.78
CA GLN A 211 29.90 -39.03 22.95
C GLN A 211 31.29 -39.03 23.55
N ASN A 212 31.68 -37.91 24.12
CA ASN A 212 33.01 -37.80 24.78
C ASN A 212 33.07 -38.64 26.05
N GLU A 213 31.99 -38.65 26.86
CA GLU A 213 31.91 -39.50 28.06
C GLU A 213 31.92 -40.99 27.71
N LEU A 214 31.19 -41.41 26.66
CA LEU A 214 31.20 -42.77 26.17
C LEU A 214 32.60 -43.20 25.69
N LYS A 215 33.27 -42.35 24.88
CA LYS A 215 34.65 -42.59 24.42
C LYS A 215 35.63 -42.67 25.59
N HIS A 216 35.44 -41.80 26.57
CA HIS A 216 36.27 -41.82 27.80
C HIS A 216 36.08 -43.11 28.57
N CYS A 217 34.86 -43.58 28.78
CA CYS A 217 34.55 -44.83 29.45
C CYS A 217 35.14 -46.04 28.68
N ALA A 218 35.04 -46.06 27.35
CA ALA A 218 35.65 -47.08 26.52
C ALA A 218 37.18 -47.08 26.60
N SER A 219 37.81 -45.89 26.61
CA SER A 219 39.29 -45.76 26.82
C SER A 219 39.72 -46.25 28.20
N VAL A 220 38.94 -45.97 29.23
CA VAL A 220 39.21 -46.49 30.61
C VAL A 220 39.15 -48.02 30.64
N PHE A 221 38.24 -48.63 29.88
CA PHE A 221 38.17 -50.08 29.74
C PHE A 221 39.37 -50.65 28.95
N GLU A 222 39.54 -50.19 27.70
CA GLU A 222 40.51 -50.77 26.77
C GLU A 222 41.98 -50.48 27.14
N GLU A 223 42.28 -49.26 27.58
CA GLU A 223 43.64 -48.83 27.92
C GLU A 223 43.98 -48.96 29.41
N GLY A 224 42.95 -49.02 30.26
CA GLY A 224 43.12 -49.12 31.71
C GLY A 224 42.95 -50.54 32.26
N LEU A 225 41.73 -51.07 32.19
CA LEU A 225 41.37 -52.35 32.79
C LEU A 225 41.94 -53.53 32.00
N LYS A 226 41.74 -53.61 30.71
CA LYS A 226 42.08 -54.74 29.87
C LYS A 226 43.56 -55.16 29.96
N PRO A 227 44.57 -54.26 29.83
CA PRO A 227 45.98 -54.62 30.03
C PRO A 227 46.30 -55.13 31.39
N LEU A 228 45.61 -54.65 32.43
CA LEU A 228 45.79 -55.09 33.84
C LEU A 228 45.18 -56.46 34.08
N VAL A 229 44.06 -56.78 33.45
CA VAL A 229 43.38 -58.09 33.53
C VAL A 229 44.15 -59.14 32.76
N GLU A 230 44.56 -58.88 31.54
CA GLU A 230 45.28 -59.76 30.63
C GLU A 230 46.75 -59.95 31.03
N GLY A 231 47.30 -59.10 31.88
CA GLY A 231 48.69 -59.14 32.28
C GLY A 231 49.67 -58.75 31.15
N THR A 232 49.19 -58.01 30.17
CA THR A 232 50.00 -57.52 29.04
C THR A 232 50.79 -56.24 29.37
N CYS A 233 50.55 -55.66 30.53
CA CYS A 233 51.25 -54.46 31.02
C CYS A 233 52.61 -54.86 31.63
N PRO A 234 53.73 -54.20 31.28
CA PRO A 234 55.04 -54.39 31.92
C PRO A 234 54.91 -54.14 33.43
N ILE A 235 55.65 -55.00 34.24
CA ILE A 235 55.55 -54.95 35.69
C ILE A 235 55.98 -53.58 36.28
N GLU A 236 56.90 -52.86 35.60
CA GLU A 236 57.34 -51.53 35.97
C GLU A 236 56.27 -50.48 35.81
N ASP A 237 55.36 -50.63 34.81
CA ASP A 237 54.30 -49.70 34.54
C ASP A 237 52.97 -50.09 35.19
N GLN A 238 52.81 -51.33 35.67
CA GLN A 238 51.56 -51.85 36.21
C GLN A 238 51.03 -51.01 37.38
N LYS A 239 51.91 -50.63 38.32
CA LYS A 239 51.49 -49.79 39.44
C LYS A 239 51.04 -48.39 39.03
N LYS A 240 51.64 -47.82 38.02
CA LYS A 240 51.32 -46.51 37.43
C LYS A 240 50.03 -46.56 36.74
N LEU A 241 49.80 -47.62 35.92
CA LEU A 241 48.57 -47.86 35.18
C LEU A 241 47.39 -48.12 36.15
N CYS A 242 47.60 -48.96 37.17
CA CYS A 242 46.63 -49.19 38.25
C CYS A 242 46.22 -47.88 38.95
N GLY A 243 47.17 -47.02 39.30
CA GLY A 243 46.88 -45.72 39.94
C GLY A 243 46.03 -44.79 39.03
N LYS A 244 46.36 -44.76 37.74
CA LYS A 244 45.56 -43.99 36.76
C LYS A 244 44.16 -44.58 36.61
N PHE A 245 44.03 -45.86 36.39
CA PHE A 245 42.76 -46.57 36.27
C PHE A 245 41.86 -46.36 37.49
N MET A 246 42.39 -46.52 38.69
CA MET A 246 41.67 -46.28 39.95
C MET A 246 41.15 -44.85 40.08
N LYS A 247 41.91 -43.89 39.60
CA LYS A 247 41.50 -42.48 39.59
C LYS A 247 40.30 -42.25 38.66
N GLU A 248 40.33 -42.82 37.47
CA GLU A 248 39.25 -42.68 36.52
C GLU A 248 38.01 -43.51 36.94
N LEU A 249 38.22 -44.75 37.43
CA LEU A 249 37.16 -45.60 37.95
C LEU A 249 36.37 -44.96 39.13
N LYS A 250 37.04 -44.23 40.01
CA LYS A 250 36.40 -43.48 41.10
C LYS A 250 35.41 -42.44 40.59
N LYS A 251 35.66 -41.81 39.43
CA LYS A 251 34.76 -40.84 38.83
C LYS A 251 33.48 -41.47 38.33
N LEU A 252 33.49 -42.77 37.98
CA LEU A 252 32.36 -43.54 37.47
C LEU A 252 31.43 -44.05 38.62
N GLY A 253 31.84 -43.84 39.88
CA GLY A 253 30.99 -44.10 41.05
C GLY A 253 30.76 -45.59 41.36
N PRO A 254 31.79 -46.50 41.23
CA PRO A 254 31.61 -47.90 41.59
C PRO A 254 31.38 -48.07 43.07
N ASP A 255 30.92 -49.27 43.49
CA ASP A 255 30.80 -49.63 44.90
C ASP A 255 32.10 -49.45 45.62
N SER A 256 32.04 -48.89 46.84
CA SER A 256 33.19 -48.72 47.72
C SER A 256 33.97 -49.99 48.01
N ALA A 257 33.30 -51.13 48.12
CA ALA A 257 33.88 -52.45 48.30
C ALA A 257 34.80 -52.86 47.13
N LEU A 258 34.38 -52.58 45.87
CA LEU A 258 35.19 -52.82 44.68
C LEU A 258 36.42 -51.91 44.65
N LEU A 259 36.27 -50.60 45.02
CA LEU A 259 37.40 -49.69 45.09
C LEU A 259 38.47 -50.07 46.12
N VAL A 260 38.10 -50.74 47.23
CA VAL A 260 39.03 -51.22 48.25
C VAL A 260 39.69 -52.54 47.82
N ALA A 261 38.95 -53.48 47.22
CA ALA A 261 39.46 -54.79 46.85
C ALA A 261 40.34 -54.74 45.56
N LEU A 262 40.03 -53.90 44.62
CA LEU A 262 40.64 -53.88 43.29
C LEU A 262 42.15 -53.62 43.25
N PRO A 263 42.77 -52.72 44.03
CA PRO A 263 44.20 -52.54 44.03
C PRO A 263 44.97 -53.84 44.45
N MET A 264 44.44 -54.56 45.48
CA MET A 264 45.02 -55.83 45.93
C MET A 264 44.95 -56.94 44.90
N VAL A 265 43.86 -56.94 44.05
CA VAL A 265 43.69 -57.89 42.96
C VAL A 265 44.59 -57.58 41.78
N LEU A 266 44.76 -56.29 41.44
CA LEU A 266 45.59 -55.84 40.32
C LEU A 266 47.11 -55.92 40.61
N GLU A 267 47.52 -55.96 41.80
CA GLU A 267 48.94 -56.18 42.22
C GLU A 267 49.36 -57.67 42.04
N LYS A 268 48.41 -58.63 42.04
CA LYS A 268 48.70 -60.05 41.84
C LYS A 268 48.97 -60.32 40.36
N LYS A 269 49.88 -61.26 40.10
CA LYS A 269 50.10 -61.80 38.76
C LYS A 269 48.87 -62.55 38.32
N THR A 270 48.60 -62.59 37.05
CA THR A 270 47.42 -63.21 36.46
C THR A 270 47.25 -64.70 36.89
N GLU A 271 48.37 -65.38 36.98
CA GLU A 271 48.47 -66.79 37.43
C GLU A 271 48.16 -67.01 38.93
N GLU A 272 48.32 -65.98 39.73
CA GLU A 272 48.07 -66.05 41.15
C GLU A 272 46.65 -65.67 41.59
N ARG A 273 45.82 -65.18 40.66
CA ARG A 273 44.48 -64.69 40.90
C ARG A 273 43.55 -65.91 41.22
N LYS A 274 42.85 -65.81 42.32
CA LYS A 274 41.90 -66.84 42.78
C LYS A 274 40.47 -66.41 42.42
N SER A 275 39.48 -67.31 42.62
CA SER A 275 38.07 -67.08 42.32
C SER A 275 37.51 -65.75 42.85
N PHE A 276 37.92 -65.30 44.07
CA PHE A 276 37.52 -64.00 44.58
C PHE A 276 38.08 -62.84 43.78
N ASP A 277 39.32 -62.92 43.32
CA ASP A 277 39.98 -61.90 42.49
C ASP A 277 39.25 -61.74 41.16
N LEU A 278 38.82 -62.86 40.58
CA LEU A 278 38.04 -62.83 39.32
C LEU A 278 36.68 -62.21 39.54
N ILE A 279 35.97 -62.47 40.66
CA ILE A 279 34.69 -61.85 40.99
C ILE A 279 34.83 -60.31 41.11
N VAL A 280 35.92 -59.82 41.69
CA VAL A 280 36.20 -58.40 41.78
C VAL A 280 36.45 -57.77 40.40
N LEU A 281 37.21 -58.44 39.50
CA LEU A 281 37.47 -57.99 38.16
C LEU A 281 36.19 -58.00 37.30
N ASP A 282 35.37 -59.07 37.39
CA ASP A 282 34.08 -59.14 36.74
C ASP A 282 33.12 -58.03 37.26
N GLY A 283 33.10 -57.78 38.54
CA GLY A 283 32.33 -56.66 39.12
C GLY A 283 32.72 -55.29 38.59
N VAL A 284 34.02 -55.05 38.38
CA VAL A 284 34.50 -53.80 37.79
C VAL A 284 34.14 -53.70 36.32
N LYS A 285 34.26 -54.82 35.61
CA LYS A 285 33.84 -54.91 34.19
C LYS A 285 32.35 -54.59 34.05
N ASP A 286 31.50 -55.25 34.87
CA ASP A 286 30.06 -55.00 34.91
C ASP A 286 29.72 -53.52 35.18
N VAL A 287 30.44 -52.84 36.05
CA VAL A 287 30.23 -51.39 36.30
C VAL A 287 30.55 -50.57 35.06
N LEU A 288 31.65 -50.87 34.39
CA LEU A 288 32.03 -50.17 33.15
C LEU A 288 31.03 -50.43 32.02
N ASP A 289 30.65 -51.70 31.81
CA ASP A 289 29.66 -52.11 30.82
C ASP A 289 28.30 -51.42 31.05
N LYS A 290 27.80 -51.45 32.29
CA LYS A 290 26.54 -50.74 32.65
C LYS A 290 26.63 -49.25 32.48
N THR A 291 27.80 -48.67 32.75
CA THR A 291 28.03 -47.21 32.55
C THR A 291 28.05 -46.88 31.08
N MET A 292 28.69 -47.70 30.23
CA MET A 292 28.70 -47.53 28.77
C MET A 292 27.27 -47.67 28.20
N GLU A 293 26.52 -48.72 28.59
CA GLU A 293 25.11 -48.91 28.18
C GLU A 293 24.23 -47.71 28.56
N ALA A 294 24.45 -47.17 29.77
CA ALA A 294 23.71 -45.97 30.21
C ALA A 294 24.02 -44.73 29.38
N PHE A 295 25.30 -44.52 28.98
CA PHE A 295 25.67 -43.43 28.10
C PHE A 295 25.17 -43.64 26.69
N GLU A 296 25.20 -44.85 26.13
CA GLU A 296 24.64 -45.21 24.83
C GLU A 296 23.14 -44.97 24.79
N SER A 297 22.41 -45.40 25.82
CA SER A 297 20.96 -45.17 25.93
C SER A 297 20.64 -43.68 25.97
N LYS A 298 21.40 -42.86 26.76
CA LYS A 298 21.21 -41.40 26.78
C LYS A 298 21.54 -40.74 25.44
N LEU A 299 22.62 -41.23 24.79
CA LEU A 299 23.01 -40.71 23.47
C LEU A 299 21.95 -41.01 22.41
N ASN A 300 21.34 -42.19 22.42
CA ASN A 300 20.27 -42.56 21.49
C ASN A 300 19.02 -41.72 21.78
N ALA A 301 18.63 -41.51 23.03
CA ALA A 301 17.53 -40.64 23.38
C ALA A 301 17.76 -39.17 22.96
N ALA A 302 19.02 -38.69 23.10
CA ALA A 302 19.41 -37.35 22.66
C ALA A 302 19.35 -37.23 21.11
N LYS A 303 19.71 -38.28 20.37
CA LYS A 303 19.57 -38.31 18.90
C LYS A 303 18.12 -38.26 18.48
N GLU A 304 17.26 -39.09 19.08
CA GLU A 304 15.81 -39.07 18.78
C GLU A 304 15.18 -37.69 19.08
N ALA A 305 15.56 -37.08 20.20
CA ALA A 305 15.11 -35.72 20.53
C ALA A 305 15.60 -34.68 19.50
N ALA A 306 16.86 -34.77 19.05
CA ALA A 306 17.41 -33.88 18.04
C ALA A 306 16.73 -34.05 16.68
N ASP A 307 16.43 -35.29 16.29
CA ASP A 307 15.68 -35.61 15.06
C ASP A 307 14.25 -35.08 15.14
N GLY A 308 13.59 -35.19 16.30
CA GLY A 308 12.27 -34.59 16.54
C GLY A 308 12.29 -33.07 16.36
N VAL A 309 13.25 -32.38 16.98
CA VAL A 309 13.41 -30.91 16.83
C VAL A 309 13.69 -30.55 15.37
N LYS A 310 14.44 -31.36 14.63
CA LYS A 310 14.70 -31.13 13.21
C LYS A 310 13.44 -31.25 12.38
N GLN A 311 12.63 -32.28 12.60
CA GLN A 311 11.35 -32.46 11.91
C GLN A 311 10.37 -31.29 12.19
N GLU A 312 10.26 -30.86 13.46
CA GLU A 312 9.46 -29.70 13.83
C GLU A 312 9.95 -28.44 13.09
N ALA A 313 11.26 -28.21 13.01
CA ALA A 313 11.85 -27.09 12.30
C ALA A 313 11.58 -27.15 10.78
N ASP A 314 11.64 -28.33 10.17
CA ASP A 314 11.37 -28.51 8.72
C ASP A 314 9.89 -28.20 8.40
N VAL A 315 8.96 -28.66 9.23
CA VAL A 315 7.51 -28.36 9.10
C VAL A 315 7.28 -26.85 9.28
N HIS A 316 7.92 -26.25 10.28
CA HIS A 316 7.83 -24.80 10.52
C HIS A 316 8.37 -24.01 9.34
N THR A 317 9.51 -24.42 8.77
CA THR A 317 10.12 -23.77 7.60
C THR A 317 9.17 -23.81 6.40
N ALA A 318 8.51 -24.93 6.15
CA ALA A 318 7.51 -25.05 5.07
C ALA A 318 6.32 -24.10 5.30
N SER A 319 5.87 -23.94 6.54
CA SER A 319 4.82 -23.00 6.91
C SER A 319 5.29 -21.53 6.74
N SER A 320 6.53 -21.23 7.12
CA SER A 320 7.13 -19.90 7.00
C SER A 320 7.21 -19.44 5.54
N ILE A 321 7.57 -20.33 4.61
CA ILE A 321 7.59 -20.03 3.16
C ILE A 321 6.22 -19.53 2.70
N LYS A 322 5.14 -20.16 3.18
CA LYS A 322 3.79 -19.71 2.85
C LYS A 322 3.49 -18.31 3.40
N LEU A 323 3.88 -18.04 4.66
CA LEU A 323 3.70 -16.71 5.26
C LEU A 323 4.43 -15.61 4.49
N TYR A 324 5.65 -15.89 4.00
CA TYR A 324 6.38 -14.93 3.15
C TYR A 324 5.67 -14.69 1.82
N SER A 325 5.12 -15.74 1.20
CA SER A 325 4.34 -15.61 -0.03
C SER A 325 3.07 -14.79 0.20
N ASP A 326 2.35 -15.06 1.28
CA ASP A 326 1.14 -14.34 1.65
C ASP A 326 1.45 -12.83 1.91
N LEU A 327 2.57 -12.53 2.57
CA LEU A 327 3.03 -11.14 2.77
C LEU A 327 3.36 -10.43 1.45
N ASP A 328 4.07 -11.12 0.53
CA ASP A 328 4.39 -10.55 -0.78
C ASP A 328 3.13 -10.24 -1.60
N ASP A 329 2.09 -11.08 -1.47
CA ASP A 329 0.80 -10.86 -2.11
C ASP A 329 0.09 -9.64 -1.51
N GLU A 330 0.04 -9.50 -0.18
CA GLU A 330 -0.56 -8.34 0.49
C GLU A 330 0.18 -7.03 0.14
N ILE A 331 1.52 -7.05 0.10
CA ILE A 331 2.32 -5.87 -0.35
C ILE A 331 1.95 -5.47 -1.77
N ARG A 332 1.79 -6.45 -2.67
CA ARG A 332 1.41 -6.21 -4.06
C ARG A 332 0.02 -5.62 -4.17
N GLU A 333 -0.92 -6.14 -3.38
CA GLU A 333 -2.28 -5.63 -3.33
C GLU A 333 -2.39 -4.20 -2.77
N VAL A 334 -1.57 -3.87 -1.76
CA VAL A 334 -1.48 -2.48 -1.24
C VAL A 334 -0.98 -1.53 -2.32
N ARG A 335 0.06 -1.91 -3.06
CA ARG A 335 0.57 -1.07 -4.17
C ARG A 335 -0.48 -0.81 -5.25
N VAL A 336 -1.23 -1.84 -5.63
CA VAL A 336 -2.33 -1.70 -6.61
C VAL A 336 -3.41 -0.75 -6.08
N ALA A 337 -3.76 -0.85 -4.81
CA ALA A 337 -4.73 0.04 -4.19
C ALA A 337 -4.22 1.49 -4.10
N GLU A 338 -2.94 1.70 -3.80
CA GLU A 338 -2.31 3.04 -3.79
C GLU A 338 -2.32 3.70 -5.17
N GLU A 339 -1.98 2.95 -6.23
CA GLU A 339 -2.05 3.46 -7.61
C GLU A 339 -3.51 3.80 -7.99
N LEU A 340 -4.47 2.96 -7.62
CA LEU A 340 -5.89 3.26 -7.84
C LEU A 340 -6.33 4.56 -7.16
N CYS A 341 -5.94 4.78 -5.91
CA CYS A 341 -6.23 6.02 -5.19
C CYS A 341 -5.58 7.23 -5.88
N LYS A 342 -4.36 7.09 -6.37
CA LYS A 342 -3.65 8.13 -7.10
C LYS A 342 -4.35 8.49 -8.41
N ASP A 343 -4.76 7.47 -9.18
CA ASP A 343 -5.49 7.68 -10.44
C ASP A 343 -6.83 8.37 -10.20
N ARG A 344 -7.57 7.98 -9.15
CA ARG A 344 -8.82 8.63 -8.75
C ARG A 344 -8.61 10.10 -8.37
N LYS A 345 -7.56 10.41 -7.61
CA LYS A 345 -7.20 11.80 -7.27
C LYS A 345 -6.86 12.63 -8.51
N ALA A 346 -6.12 12.07 -9.47
CA ALA A 346 -5.81 12.73 -10.72
C ALA A 346 -7.07 13.00 -11.57
N ALA A 347 -8.00 12.04 -11.62
CA ALA A 347 -9.28 12.22 -12.30
C ALA A 347 -10.14 13.34 -11.68
N ILE A 348 -10.18 13.43 -10.34
CA ILE A 348 -10.88 14.50 -9.62
C ILE A 348 -10.29 15.87 -9.99
N VAL A 349 -8.98 16.04 -9.95
CA VAL A 349 -8.32 17.30 -10.32
C VAL A 349 -8.66 17.71 -11.76
N SER A 350 -8.73 16.75 -12.68
CA SER A 350 -9.13 17.01 -14.07
C SER A 350 -10.59 17.46 -14.17
N LEU A 351 -11.50 16.81 -13.44
CA LEU A 351 -12.92 17.17 -13.42
C LEU A 351 -13.17 18.53 -12.75
N GLU A 352 -12.47 18.83 -11.66
CA GLU A 352 -12.52 20.14 -10.99
C GLU A 352 -12.14 21.25 -11.95
N LYS A 353 -11.04 21.06 -12.71
CA LYS A 353 -10.62 22.03 -13.72
C LYS A 353 -11.68 22.22 -14.81
N GLN A 354 -12.23 21.14 -15.34
CA GLN A 354 -13.29 21.20 -16.38
C GLN A 354 -14.54 21.92 -15.88
N THR A 355 -14.93 21.65 -14.62
CA THR A 355 -16.07 22.29 -13.96
C THR A 355 -15.85 23.78 -13.80
N GLU A 356 -14.65 24.19 -13.39
CA GLU A 356 -14.27 25.60 -13.23
C GLU A 356 -14.22 26.31 -14.59
N ASP A 357 -13.62 25.69 -15.61
CA ASP A 357 -13.59 26.23 -16.96
C ASP A 357 -15.02 26.44 -17.51
N CYS A 358 -15.94 25.49 -17.28
CA CYS A 358 -17.34 25.62 -17.67
C CYS A 358 -18.07 26.76 -16.94
N ARG A 359 -17.83 26.91 -15.61
CA ARG A 359 -18.39 28.03 -14.83
C ARG A 359 -17.88 29.37 -15.33
N ASN A 360 -16.62 29.48 -15.65
CA ASN A 360 -16.01 30.71 -16.17
C ASN A 360 -16.61 31.10 -17.51
N LEU A 361 -16.86 30.14 -18.41
CA LEU A 361 -17.53 30.37 -19.69
C LEU A 361 -18.98 30.85 -19.51
N LEU A 362 -19.73 30.26 -18.57
CA LEU A 362 -21.08 30.72 -18.24
C LEU A 362 -21.07 32.13 -17.66
N GLY A 363 -20.14 32.45 -16.77
CA GLY A 363 -19.98 33.80 -16.19
C GLY A 363 -19.63 34.86 -17.24
N ALA A 364 -18.80 34.51 -18.23
CA ALA A 364 -18.47 35.39 -19.34
C ALA A 364 -19.68 35.63 -20.25
N SER A 365 -20.44 34.58 -20.54
CA SER A 365 -21.68 34.68 -21.34
C SER A 365 -22.74 35.53 -20.67
N ALA A 366 -22.94 35.42 -19.36
CA ALA A 366 -23.88 36.23 -18.59
C ALA A 366 -23.52 37.73 -18.65
N LYS A 367 -22.26 38.10 -18.43
CA LYS A 367 -21.77 39.51 -18.50
C LYS A 367 -21.93 40.10 -19.91
N SER A 368 -21.76 39.31 -20.95
CA SER A 368 -21.96 39.73 -22.35
C SER A 368 -23.42 39.95 -22.73
N SER A 369 -24.38 39.45 -21.91
CA SER A 369 -25.82 39.67 -22.13
C SER A 369 -26.36 40.91 -21.42
N GLU A 370 -25.63 41.44 -20.43
CA GLU A 370 -26.00 42.67 -19.70
C GLU A 370 -25.42 43.96 -20.32
N ALA A 371 -24.40 43.84 -21.16
CA ALA A 371 -23.77 44.96 -21.91
C ALA A 371 -24.43 45.14 -23.29
#